data_b59c45a6009d5ef40b8f67ccea903dac
#
_entry.id   b59c45a6009d5ef40b8f67ccea903dac
#
_cell.length_a   1.000
_cell.length_b   1.000
_cell.length_c   1.000
_cell.angle_alpha   90.00
_cell.angle_beta   90.00
_cell.angle_gamma   90.00
#
_symmetry.space_group_name_H-M   'P 1'
#
loop_
_entity.id
_entity.type
_entity.pdbx_description
1 polymer ?
#
loop_
_entity_poly.entity_id
_entity_poly.type
_entity_poly.pdbx_seq_one_letter_code
_entity_poly.pdbx_strand_id
1 'polypeptide(L)'
;MENSIDLVVPSSATAKTQVDSAETQIIQIDRNDVLKLNGQVTNRSDLEAALAALKARDPQISVVVRPDRDLAIQKFIEVMDVLKRVGIGRVGVMTRREEGSQQNNQ
;
A
#
# COMPACT_ATOMS: atom_id res chain seq x y z
N MET A 1 -5.78 -10.15 -14.34
CA MET A 1 -5.87 -9.72 -14.17
C MET A 1 -5.85 -9.27 -13.61
N GLU A 2 -5.94 -9.20 -13.31
CA GLU A 2 -6.04 -8.70 -12.87
C GLU A 2 -5.87 -8.33 -12.06
N ASN A 3 -5.94 -8.46 -11.79
CA ASN A 3 -5.93 -8.13 -11.05
C ASN A 3 -5.80 -7.74 -10.15
N SER A 4 -5.63 -7.68 -9.78
CA SER A 4 -5.39 -7.36 -8.95
C SER A 4 -5.97 -7.11 -7.96
N ILE A 5 -6.50 -6.90 -7.82
CA ILE A 5 -7.25 -6.45 -7.08
C ILE A 5 -7.80 -7.22 -6.17
N ASP A 6 -8.18 -7.98 -6.41
CA ASP A 6 -8.75 -8.75 -5.60
C ASP A 6 -8.10 -8.97 -4.42
N LEU A 7 -7.19 -8.85 -4.39
CA LEU A 7 -6.53 -9.06 -3.34
C LEU A 7 -7.14 -8.58 -2.24
N VAL A 8 -7.71 -7.86 -2.39
CA VAL A 8 -8.27 -7.28 -1.39
C VAL A 8 -8.96 -8.05 -0.58
N VAL A 9 -9.33 -8.70 -0.91
CA VAL A 9 -10.02 -9.36 -0.25
C VAL A 9 -10.01 -9.57 0.87
N PRO A 10 -9.99 -9.46 1.36
CA PRO A 10 -10.11 -9.58 2.34
C PRO A 10 -9.89 -9.94 3.29
N SER A 11 -9.88 -10.03 3.25
CA SER A 11 -9.65 -10.13 4.06
C SER A 11 -9.47 -10.91 5.06
N SER A 12 -9.98 -10.99 5.76
CA SER A 12 -9.86 -11.63 6.89
C SER A 12 -9.55 -13.03 6.77
N ALA A 13 -10.33 -13.71 6.26
CA ALA A 13 -10.15 -15.07 6.18
C ALA A 13 -8.87 -15.34 5.58
N THR A 14 -8.57 -14.57 4.67
CA THR A 14 -7.43 -14.81 4.01
C THR A 14 -6.26 -14.58 4.81
N ALA A 15 -6.40 -13.87 5.77
CA ALA A 15 -5.33 -13.51 6.55
C ALA A 15 -4.44 -14.63 6.88
N LYS A 16 -4.93 -15.68 7.32
CA LYS A 16 -4.16 -16.72 7.65
C LYS A 16 -3.44 -17.26 6.53
N THR A 17 -3.93 -17.25 5.43
CA THR A 17 -3.29 -17.80 4.34
C THR A 17 -2.09 -17.05 4.03
N GLN A 18 -2.19 -15.80 4.15
CA GLN A 18 -1.16 -15.05 3.79
C GLN A 18 -0.01 -15.20 4.61
N VAL A 19 -0.11 -15.57 5.72
CA VAL A 19 0.93 -15.70 6.57
C VAL A 19 2.02 -16.46 5.94
N ASP A 20 1.73 -17.38 5.15
CA ASP A 20 2.69 -18.13 4.55
C ASP A 20 3.40 -17.47 3.49
N SER A 21 2.87 -16.48 2.97
CA SER A 21 3.48 -15.89 1.84
C SER A 21 4.18 -14.66 2.27
N ALA A 22 4.48 -13.85 1.40
CA ALA A 22 5.18 -12.65 1.66
C ALA A 22 4.40 -11.75 2.55
N GLU A 23 5.02 -11.04 3.39
CA GLU A 23 4.36 -10.10 4.21
C GLU A 23 3.91 -8.95 3.38
N THR A 24 2.83 -8.36 3.74
CA THR A 24 2.33 -7.18 3.05
C THR A 24 2.95 -5.94 3.66
N GLN A 25 3.50 -5.10 2.82
CA GLN A 25 4.07 -3.86 3.29
C GLN A 25 3.00 -2.79 3.21
N ILE A 26 2.92 -1.92 4.19
CA ILE A 26 1.87 -0.91 4.23
C ILE A 26 2.47 0.48 4.13
N ILE A 27 2.04 1.23 3.14
CA ILE A 27 2.47 2.59 2.95
C ILE A 27 1.31 3.49 3.29
N GLN A 28 1.50 4.40 4.22
CA GLN A 28 0.47 5.36 4.57
C GLN A 28 0.92 6.73 4.13
N ILE A 29 -0.01 7.54 3.66
CA ILE A 29 0.29 8.90 3.24
C ILE A 29 -0.78 9.78 3.84
N ASP A 30 -0.41 10.67 4.73
CA ASP A 30 -1.44 11.49 5.35
C ASP A 30 -1.72 12.72 4.48
N ARG A 31 -2.70 13.52 4.87
CA ARG A 31 -3.09 14.67 4.05
C ARG A 31 -1.99 15.69 3.91
N ASN A 32 -0.98 15.66 4.75
CA ASN A 32 0.12 16.58 4.67
C ASN A 32 1.30 15.97 3.92
N ASP A 33 1.06 14.87 3.22
CA ASP A 33 2.08 14.22 2.40
C ASP A 33 3.19 13.58 3.25
N VAL A 34 2.87 13.21 4.46
CA VAL A 34 3.84 12.48 5.28
C VAL A 34 3.72 11.01 4.97
N LEU A 35 4.82 10.39 4.56
CA LEU A 35 4.85 9.00 4.21
C LEU A 35 5.30 8.14 5.38
N LYS A 36 4.66 6.98 5.52
CA LYS A 36 5.09 6.02 6.51
C LYS A 36 5.12 4.65 5.86
N LEU A 37 6.19 3.92 6.09
CA LEU A 37 6.28 2.55 5.62
C LEU A 37 6.25 1.65 6.85
N ASN A 38 5.22 0.86 6.96
CA ASN A 38 5.01 -0.03 8.11
C ASN A 38 5.09 0.73 9.43
N GLY A 39 4.52 1.93 9.40
CA GLY A 39 4.44 2.74 10.62
C GLY A 39 5.61 3.67 10.87
N GLN A 40 6.64 3.61 10.04
CA GLN A 40 7.79 4.48 10.25
C GLN A 40 7.84 5.58 9.22
N VAL A 41 8.06 6.79 9.65
CA VAL A 41 8.09 7.94 8.76
C VAL A 41 9.26 7.82 7.80
N THR A 42 9.02 8.12 6.55
CA THR A 42 10.02 8.02 5.53
C THR A 42 9.80 9.13 4.49
N ASN A 43 10.53 9.11 3.42
CA ASN A 43 10.33 10.03 2.31
C ASN A 43 10.41 9.22 1.03
N ARG A 44 10.12 9.84 -0.11
CA ARG A 44 10.03 9.10 -1.36
C ARG A 44 11.31 8.40 -1.73
N SER A 45 12.44 9.05 -1.52
CA SER A 45 13.71 8.48 -1.88
C SER A 45 14.02 7.26 -1.01
N ASP A 46 13.83 7.39 0.28
CA ASP A 46 14.09 6.30 1.20
C ASP A 46 13.06 5.18 0.99
N LEU A 47 11.84 5.55 0.67
CA LEU A 47 10.79 4.57 0.41
C LEU A 47 11.19 3.72 -0.79
N GLU A 48 11.66 4.35 -1.83
CA GLU A 48 12.04 3.63 -3.02
C GLU A 48 13.19 2.66 -2.72
N ALA A 49 14.18 3.10 -1.99
CA ALA A 49 15.31 2.25 -1.63
C ALA A 49 14.86 1.08 -0.75
N ALA A 50 13.98 1.37 0.21
CA ALA A 50 13.52 0.33 1.11
C ALA A 50 12.71 -0.72 0.37
N LEU A 51 11.84 -0.28 -0.54
CA LEU A 51 11.01 -1.20 -1.29
C LEU A 51 11.86 -2.02 -2.26
N ALA A 52 12.87 -1.43 -2.84
CA ALA A 52 13.75 -2.16 -3.73
C ALA A 52 14.48 -3.26 -2.96
N ALA A 53 14.92 -2.97 -1.75
CA ALA A 53 15.60 -3.96 -0.94
C ALA A 53 14.63 -5.08 -0.55
N LEU A 54 13.39 -4.72 -0.19
CA LEU A 54 12.42 -5.72 0.19
C LEU A 54 12.06 -6.61 -1.00
N LYS A 55 11.93 -6.01 -2.17
CA LYS A 55 11.58 -6.78 -3.34
C LYS A 55 12.72 -7.73 -3.72
N ALA A 56 13.95 -7.31 -3.52
CA ALA A 56 15.09 -8.16 -3.83
C ALA A 56 15.07 -9.40 -2.95
N ARG A 57 14.60 -9.26 -1.72
CA ARG A 57 14.53 -10.40 -0.84
C ARG A 57 13.31 -11.23 -1.09
N ASP A 58 12.26 -10.62 -1.57
CA ASP A 58 11.01 -11.31 -1.77
C ASP A 58 10.35 -10.80 -3.04
N PRO A 59 10.60 -11.42 -4.17
CA PRO A 59 10.03 -10.96 -5.44
C PRO A 59 8.52 -10.97 -5.49
N GLN A 60 7.85 -11.66 -4.54
CA GLN A 60 6.41 -11.70 -4.52
C GLN A 60 5.82 -10.70 -3.54
N ILE A 61 6.60 -9.74 -3.14
CA ILE A 61 6.15 -8.75 -2.16
C ILE A 61 4.87 -8.10 -2.57
N SER A 62 3.98 -7.83 -1.63
CA SER A 62 2.76 -7.10 -1.87
C SER A 62 2.77 -5.84 -1.07
N VAL A 63 2.16 -4.80 -1.60
CA VAL A 63 2.11 -3.51 -0.96
C VAL A 63 0.69 -3.00 -0.93
N VAL A 64 0.27 -2.45 0.19
CA VAL A 64 -1.02 -1.78 0.29
C VAL A 64 -0.73 -0.32 0.54
N VAL A 65 -1.28 0.55 -0.28
CA VAL A 65 -1.12 1.98 -0.12
C VAL A 65 -2.38 2.53 0.52
N ARG A 66 -2.23 3.26 1.61
CA ARG A 66 -3.37 3.79 2.34
C ARG A 66 -3.30 5.30 2.38
N PRO A 67 -3.74 5.99 1.35
CA PRO A 67 -3.70 7.43 1.32
C PRO A 67 -4.84 8.01 2.13
N ASP A 68 -4.60 9.17 2.75
CA ASP A 68 -5.67 9.89 3.40
C ASP A 68 -6.58 10.38 2.29
N ARG A 69 -7.89 10.36 2.51
CA ARG A 69 -8.81 10.75 1.47
C ARG A 69 -8.66 12.20 1.07
N ASP A 70 -8.05 13.03 1.91
CA ASP A 70 -7.87 14.43 1.59
C ASP A 70 -6.48 14.71 0.99
N LEU A 71 -5.74 13.67 0.67
CA LEU A 71 -4.44 13.84 0.08
C LEU A 71 -4.59 14.31 -1.37
N ALA A 72 -3.76 15.24 -1.79
CA ALA A 72 -3.77 15.70 -3.17
C ALA A 72 -3.43 14.51 -4.07
N ILE A 73 -4.20 14.35 -5.14
CA ILE A 73 -4.02 13.22 -6.02
C ILE A 73 -2.62 13.15 -6.60
N GLN A 74 -2.00 14.30 -6.84
CA GLN A 74 -0.66 14.30 -7.39
C GLN A 74 0.33 13.61 -6.46
N LYS A 75 0.14 13.76 -5.16
CA LYS A 75 1.05 13.13 -4.20
C LYS A 75 0.85 11.63 -4.19
N PHE A 76 -0.37 11.19 -4.38
CA PHE A 76 -0.66 9.78 -4.45
C PHE A 76 0.01 9.19 -5.71
N ILE A 77 -0.10 9.90 -6.83
CA ILE A 77 0.48 9.44 -8.07
C ILE A 77 2.00 9.31 -7.93
N GLU A 78 2.62 10.22 -7.22
CA GLU A 78 4.07 10.15 -7.03
C GLU A 78 4.48 8.88 -6.31
N VAL A 79 3.68 8.46 -5.35
CA VAL A 79 3.98 7.23 -4.62
C VAL A 79 3.75 6.02 -5.53
N MET A 80 2.70 6.06 -6.33
CA MET A 80 2.45 4.95 -7.24
C MET A 80 3.58 4.84 -8.28
N ASP A 81 4.16 5.97 -8.66
CA ASP A 81 5.28 5.95 -9.57
C ASP A 81 6.50 5.28 -8.94
N VAL A 82 6.70 5.46 -7.65
CA VAL A 82 7.79 4.80 -6.95
C VAL A 82 7.59 3.30 -7.04
N LEU A 83 6.36 2.83 -6.81
CA LEU A 83 6.07 1.40 -6.86
C LEU A 83 6.33 0.85 -8.25
N LYS A 84 6.00 1.64 -9.28
CA LYS A 84 6.23 1.21 -10.61
C LYS A 84 7.71 1.12 -10.91
N ARG A 85 8.49 2.08 -10.49
CA ARG A 85 9.92 2.05 -10.76
C ARG A 85 10.58 0.87 -10.08
N VAL A 86 10.12 0.50 -8.91
CA VAL A 86 10.67 -0.65 -8.20
C VAL A 86 10.22 -1.94 -8.87
N GLY A 87 9.11 -1.90 -9.56
CA GLY A 87 8.61 -3.09 -10.24
C GLY A 87 7.72 -3.96 -9.39
N ILE A 88 7.03 -3.36 -8.44
CA ILE A 88 6.13 -4.12 -7.58
C ILE A 88 4.78 -4.24 -8.27
N GLY A 89 4.35 -5.45 -8.51
CA GLY A 89 3.09 -5.68 -9.20
C GLY A 89 1.90 -5.95 -8.31
N ARG A 90 2.11 -6.34 -7.06
CA ARG A 90 1.01 -6.64 -6.19
C ARG A 90 0.72 -5.47 -5.31
N VAL A 91 -0.11 -4.56 -5.79
CA VAL A 91 -0.40 -3.32 -5.11
C VAL A 91 -1.89 -3.16 -4.90
N GLY A 92 -2.29 -2.92 -3.69
CA GLY A 92 -3.67 -2.61 -3.37
C GLY A 92 -3.75 -1.20 -2.84
N VAL A 93 -4.89 -0.58 -2.96
CA VAL A 93 -5.10 0.77 -2.46
C VAL A 93 -6.31 0.77 -1.57
N MET A 94 -6.19 1.31 -0.36
CA MET A 94 -7.31 1.41 0.55
C MET A 94 -7.34 2.79 1.11
N THR A 95 -8.41 3.53 0.86
CA THR A 95 -8.48 4.86 1.43
C THR A 95 -8.91 4.76 2.87
N ARG A 96 -8.46 5.65 3.71
CA ARG A 96 -8.85 5.63 5.03
C ARG A 96 -10.09 6.31 5.17
N ARG A 97 -11.17 5.76 5.26
CA ARG A 97 -12.35 6.38 5.41
C ARG A 97 -12.82 6.28 6.70
N GLU A 98 -12.50 5.88 7.48
CA GLU A 98 -12.95 5.83 8.69
C GLU A 98 -14.14 5.87 9.01
N GLU A 99 -14.61 5.89 9.29
CA GLU A 99 -15.66 5.89 9.71
C GLU A 99 -16.52 6.04 9.01
N GLY A 100 -16.88 6.09 8.73
CA GLY A 100 -17.63 6.33 8.12
C GLY A 100 -17.95 5.76 7.19
N SER A 101 -17.80 5.75 7.00
CA SER A 101 -17.99 5.43 6.19
C SER A 101 -18.45 4.40 5.97
N GLN A 102 -18.59 4.17 6.28
CA GLN A 102 -18.93 3.39 6.08
C GLN A 102 -19.85 2.94 5.99
N GLN A 103 -20.13 3.26 6.22
CA GLN A 103 -20.87 3.03 6.16
C GLN A 103 -21.52 2.87 5.58
N ASN A 104 -21.62 3.12 5.43
CA ASN A 104 -22.27 3.22 4.87
C ASN A 104 -22.81 2.60 4.29
N ASN A 105 -22.78 2.51 4.41
CA ASN A 105 -23.24 2.17 3.93
C ASN A 105 -23.79 1.76 3.61
N GLN A 106 -23.81 1.78 3.86
CA GLN A 106 -24.34 1.69 3.55
C GLN A 106 -24.68 1.44 3.24
#